data_9ded866856119e3ab68c92f1e0835db1
#
_entry.id   9ded866856119e3ab68c92f1e0835db1
#
_cell.length_a   1.000
_cell.length_b   1.000
_cell.length_c   1.000
_cell.angle_alpha   90.00
_cell.angle_beta   90.00
_cell.angle_gamma   90.00
#
_symmetry.space_group_name_H-M   'P 1'
#
loop_
_entity.id
_entity.type
_entity.pdbx_description
1 polymer ?
#
loop_
_entity_poly.entity_id
_entity_poly.type
_entity_poly.pdbx_seq_one_letter_code
_entity_poly.pdbx_strand_id
1 'polypeptide(L)'
;LITGRELKFKKGWGKMNKHSYDKCEIVQDLLPLYYDDACSTVSRQLVEDHLKTCQKCQRTYEELQDTTIDTMIQKESEGVLERHAKKEKNTAYKAGVVIALLLIIPVVITFWVSVSSGGGLGVFWVLTASMLLAGALTVVPLTSGKNKLLRSILIGIFALLLIMYFVDRMNGGGEFIFWSVPTIFGLSVVFFPIIMRKIKLPVALSDKKALITMIWDTMWLYLTIYVICNRSGDVEGMRAGFIVSAVMMSGVWIVFLIIRYLKTNGWIKAGIVTAVTGIWFAFANDVCVFFTEHKKQLTISFVDFSDWKNVSCVNANIYMIVLIIGSIASALFIINGCLKRKNEK
;
A
#
# COMPACT_ATOMS: atom_id res chain seq x y z
N LEU A 1 49.67 -7.55 49.50
CA LEU A 1 49.76 -6.22 50.12
C LEU A 1 48.52 -5.44 49.69
N ILE A 2 47.51 -5.35 50.56
CA ILE A 2 46.76 -4.15 50.92
C ILE A 2 45.66 -4.59 51.92
N THR A 3 45.85 -4.09 53.02
CA THR A 3 45.21 -4.09 54.31
C THR A 3 43.69 -3.86 54.30
N GLY A 4 43.05 -4.63 55.19
CA GLY A 4 41.65 -4.51 55.59
C GLY A 4 41.32 -3.20 56.25
N ARG A 5 40.10 -2.77 56.10
CA ARG A 5 39.41 -1.82 56.97
C ARG A 5 38.02 -2.35 57.32
N GLU A 6 37.94 -2.93 58.47
CA GLU A 6 36.66 -3.27 59.12
C GLU A 6 35.88 -2.00 59.40
N LEU A 7 34.71 -1.88 58.81
CA LEU A 7 33.69 -0.89 59.20
C LEU A 7 32.82 -1.45 60.30
N LYS A 8 33.07 -0.99 61.52
CA LYS A 8 32.21 -1.21 62.68
C LYS A 8 30.81 -0.65 62.44
N PHE A 9 29.87 -1.52 62.26
CA PHE A 9 28.41 -1.16 62.34
C PHE A 9 28.06 -0.82 63.77
N LYS A 10 27.97 0.46 64.11
CA LYS A 10 27.38 0.94 65.36
C LYS A 10 25.85 0.70 65.26
N LYS A 11 25.34 -0.25 66.06
CA LYS A 11 23.95 -0.40 66.42
C LYS A 11 23.47 0.89 67.15
N GLY A 12 22.80 1.77 66.40
CA GLY A 12 22.02 2.86 66.98
C GLY A 12 20.55 2.62 66.67
N TRP A 13 19.92 1.80 67.48
CA TRP A 13 18.47 1.76 67.55
C TRP A 13 17.99 3.03 68.28
N GLY A 14 17.89 4.15 67.57
CA GLY A 14 17.16 5.33 68.01
C GLY A 14 15.69 4.94 68.05
N LYS A 15 15.05 5.29 69.21
CA LYS A 15 13.60 5.18 69.42
C LYS A 15 12.86 5.72 68.20
N MET A 16 12.19 4.84 67.48
CA MET A 16 11.19 5.24 66.48
C MET A 16 10.10 5.99 67.24
N ASN A 17 10.07 7.30 67.11
CA ASN A 17 8.92 8.10 67.45
C ASN A 17 7.74 7.51 66.71
N LYS A 18 6.71 7.11 67.45
CA LYS A 18 5.41 6.70 67.00
C LYS A 18 4.73 7.94 66.37
N HIS A 19 5.15 8.32 65.14
CA HIS A 19 4.36 9.24 64.35
C HIS A 19 3.03 8.54 64.11
N SER A 20 2.01 9.03 64.79
CA SER A 20 0.63 8.79 64.38
C SER A 20 0.51 9.34 62.95
N TYR A 21 0.70 8.46 61.96
CA TYR A 21 0.40 8.82 60.61
C TYR A 21 -1.03 9.30 60.55
N ASP A 22 -1.22 10.55 60.12
CA ASP A 22 -2.56 11.08 59.92
C ASP A 22 -3.21 10.25 58.81
N LYS A 23 -4.27 9.53 59.16
CA LYS A 23 -5.00 8.69 58.22
C LYS A 23 -5.45 9.49 56.99
N CYS A 24 -5.63 10.79 57.14
CA CYS A 24 -5.95 11.67 56.04
C CYS A 24 -4.81 11.82 55.03
N GLU A 25 -3.54 11.89 55.46
CA GLU A 25 -2.39 11.98 54.51
C GLU A 25 -2.28 10.71 53.69
N ILE A 26 -2.37 9.54 54.33
CA ILE A 26 -2.30 8.25 53.62
C ILE A 26 -3.45 8.13 52.61
N VAL A 27 -4.66 8.53 52.98
CA VAL A 27 -5.82 8.46 52.09
C VAL A 27 -5.68 9.46 50.94
N GLN A 28 -5.20 10.68 51.18
CA GLN A 28 -4.97 11.68 50.14
C GLN A 28 -3.95 11.20 49.11
N ASP A 29 -2.89 10.51 49.51
CA ASP A 29 -1.90 9.90 48.58
C ASP A 29 -2.51 8.75 47.77
N LEU A 30 -3.52 8.07 48.30
CA LEU A 30 -4.19 6.96 47.64
C LEU A 30 -5.37 7.41 46.74
N LEU A 31 -5.91 8.62 46.90
CA LEU A 31 -7.08 9.11 46.17
C LEU A 31 -6.87 9.08 44.64
N PRO A 32 -5.73 9.48 44.05
CA PRO A 32 -5.51 9.39 42.62
C PRO A 32 -5.54 7.94 42.10
N LEU A 33 -4.89 7.02 42.84
CA LEU A 33 -4.90 5.58 42.52
C LEU A 33 -6.28 4.95 42.65
N TYR A 34 -7.07 5.44 43.61
CA TYR A 34 -8.46 5.02 43.81
C TYR A 34 -9.35 5.51 42.67
N TYR A 35 -9.15 6.73 42.22
CA TYR A 35 -9.86 7.31 41.07
C TYR A 35 -9.59 6.54 39.78
N ASP A 36 -8.33 6.18 39.54
CA ASP A 36 -7.88 5.43 38.32
C ASP A 36 -8.16 3.92 38.43
N ASP A 37 -8.88 3.45 39.46
CA ASP A 37 -9.15 2.03 39.72
C ASP A 37 -7.88 1.15 39.84
N ALA A 38 -6.73 1.76 40.17
CA ALA A 38 -5.42 1.13 40.31
C ALA A 38 -5.04 0.72 41.73
N CYS A 39 -5.95 0.84 42.68
CA CYS A 39 -5.75 0.45 44.09
C CYS A 39 -5.84 -1.06 44.31
N SER A 40 -5.02 -1.58 45.24
CA SER A 40 -5.23 -2.94 45.77
C SER A 40 -6.56 -3.02 46.56
N THR A 41 -7.11 -4.22 46.69
CA THR A 41 -8.38 -4.43 47.45
C THR A 41 -8.34 -3.87 48.86
N VAL A 42 -7.20 -4.00 49.54
CA VAL A 42 -7.00 -3.51 50.90
C VAL A 42 -6.95 -1.97 50.92
N SER A 43 -6.21 -1.35 50.01
CA SER A 43 -6.13 0.10 49.89
C SER A 43 -7.47 0.71 49.51
N ARG A 44 -8.24 0.08 48.63
CA ARG A 44 -9.59 0.49 48.22
C ARG A 44 -10.51 0.55 49.46
N GLN A 45 -10.56 -0.51 50.24
CA GLN A 45 -11.38 -0.58 51.42
C GLN A 45 -11.01 0.49 52.47
N LEU A 46 -9.70 0.75 52.66
CA LEU A 46 -9.21 1.82 53.54
C LEU A 46 -9.69 3.21 53.08
N VAL A 47 -9.64 3.50 51.80
CA VAL A 47 -10.09 4.78 51.22
C VAL A 47 -11.61 4.92 51.36
N GLU A 48 -12.39 3.88 51.01
CA GLU A 48 -13.86 3.89 51.10
C GLU A 48 -14.36 4.12 52.54
N ASP A 49 -13.74 3.45 53.49
CA ASP A 49 -14.13 3.61 54.90
C ASP A 49 -13.76 4.99 55.46
N HIS A 50 -12.64 5.57 55.00
CA HIS A 50 -12.25 6.92 55.41
C HIS A 50 -13.12 8.00 54.75
N LEU A 51 -13.47 7.85 53.47
CA LEU A 51 -14.35 8.78 52.76
C LEU A 51 -15.74 8.89 53.37
N LYS A 52 -16.26 7.82 54.02
CA LYS A 52 -17.54 7.85 54.78
C LYS A 52 -17.49 8.74 56.02
N THR A 53 -16.29 8.98 56.57
CA THR A 53 -16.13 9.64 57.87
C THR A 53 -15.40 10.98 57.81
N CYS A 54 -14.63 11.23 56.75
CA CYS A 54 -13.80 12.43 56.60
C CYS A 54 -14.28 13.34 55.48
N GLN A 55 -14.94 14.44 55.86
CA GLN A 55 -15.48 15.42 54.91
C GLN A 55 -14.40 16.15 54.07
N LYS A 56 -13.16 16.27 54.62
CA LYS A 56 -12.03 16.87 53.91
C LYS A 56 -11.59 16.00 52.73
N CYS A 57 -11.38 14.70 52.98
CA CYS A 57 -10.96 13.78 51.90
C CYS A 57 -12.06 13.54 50.88
N GLN A 58 -13.33 13.60 51.31
CA GLN A 58 -14.47 13.54 50.40
C GLN A 58 -14.48 14.71 49.41
N ARG A 59 -14.26 15.95 49.87
CA ARG A 59 -14.15 17.11 48.98
C ARG A 59 -13.00 16.99 48.00
N THR A 60 -11.82 16.55 48.47
CA THR A 60 -10.67 16.33 47.59
C THR A 60 -10.98 15.26 46.53
N TYR A 61 -11.74 14.22 46.88
CA TYR A 61 -12.17 13.21 45.90
C TYR A 61 -13.21 13.76 44.91
N GLU A 62 -14.16 14.60 45.37
CA GLU A 62 -15.10 15.29 44.48
C GLU A 62 -14.38 16.26 43.52
N GLU A 63 -13.33 16.95 43.97
CA GLU A 63 -12.47 17.80 43.16
C GLU A 63 -11.69 16.98 42.10
N LEU A 64 -11.24 15.77 42.43
CA LEU A 64 -10.61 14.83 41.47
C LEU A 64 -11.61 14.29 40.45
N GLN A 65 -12.87 14.14 40.82
CA GLN A 65 -13.95 13.72 39.92
C GLN A 65 -14.44 14.86 39.01
N ASP A 66 -14.08 16.10 39.31
CA ASP A 66 -14.46 17.24 38.46
C ASP A 66 -13.70 17.19 37.13
N THR A 67 -14.33 16.61 36.11
CA THR A 67 -13.81 16.42 34.75
C THR A 67 -13.68 17.73 33.98
N THR A 68 -14.00 18.89 34.59
CA THR A 68 -13.89 20.20 33.92
C THR A 68 -12.45 20.51 33.52
N ILE A 69 -11.46 20.11 34.35
CA ILE A 69 -10.04 20.28 34.07
C ILE A 69 -9.62 19.38 32.88
N ASP A 70 -10.02 18.12 32.89
CA ASP A 70 -9.71 17.17 31.82
C ASP A 70 -10.34 17.60 30.49
N THR A 71 -11.58 18.07 30.53
CA THR A 71 -12.25 18.61 29.34
C THR A 71 -11.60 19.91 28.83
N MET A 72 -11.09 20.77 29.71
CA MET A 72 -10.31 21.96 29.33
C MET A 72 -8.97 21.58 28.73
N ILE A 73 -8.21 20.63 29.30
CA ILE A 73 -6.94 20.14 28.79
C ILE A 73 -7.14 19.47 27.42
N GLN A 74 -8.18 18.64 27.27
CA GLN A 74 -8.51 18.01 26.01
C GLN A 74 -8.85 19.04 24.93
N LYS A 75 -9.67 20.03 25.25
CA LYS A 75 -10.04 21.12 24.32
C LYS A 75 -8.84 21.99 23.95
N GLU A 76 -7.94 22.23 24.90
CA GLU A 76 -6.70 22.97 24.63
C GLU A 76 -5.74 22.16 23.76
N SER A 77 -5.58 20.85 24.02
CA SER A 77 -4.77 19.95 23.20
C SER A 77 -5.30 19.84 21.78
N GLU A 78 -6.62 19.72 21.60
CA GLU A 78 -7.27 19.74 20.28
C GLU A 78 -7.00 21.09 19.57
N GLY A 79 -7.13 22.22 20.28
CA GLY A 79 -6.84 23.54 19.72
C GLY A 79 -5.36 23.75 19.37
N VAL A 80 -4.43 23.12 20.09
CA VAL A 80 -3.00 23.13 19.75
C VAL A 80 -2.74 22.27 18.51
N LEU A 81 -3.31 21.07 18.45
CA LEU A 81 -3.20 20.17 17.28
C LEU A 81 -3.77 20.81 16.03
N GLU A 82 -4.94 21.44 16.11
CA GLU A 82 -5.52 22.17 14.97
C GLU A 82 -4.63 23.34 14.49
N ARG A 83 -4.07 24.10 15.42
CA ARG A 83 -3.13 25.21 15.10
C ARG A 83 -1.86 24.68 14.43
N HIS A 84 -1.29 23.57 14.90
CA HIS A 84 -0.14 22.93 14.26
C HIS A 84 -0.49 22.40 12.86
N ALA A 85 -1.60 21.68 12.71
CA ALA A 85 -2.06 21.19 11.41
C ALA A 85 -2.30 22.32 10.41
N LYS A 86 -2.88 23.47 10.86
CA LYS A 86 -3.09 24.65 10.04
C LYS A 86 -1.77 25.34 9.65
N LYS A 87 -0.80 25.39 10.58
CA LYS A 87 0.53 25.96 10.32
C LYS A 87 1.30 25.11 9.30
N GLU A 88 1.33 23.78 9.48
CA GLU A 88 1.94 22.84 8.52
C GLU A 88 1.32 22.96 7.13
N LYS A 89 -0.01 22.99 7.05
CA LYS A 89 -0.72 23.18 5.79
C LYS A 89 -0.38 24.48 5.09
N ASN A 90 -0.28 25.59 5.83
CA ASN A 90 0.12 26.89 5.30
C ASN A 90 1.57 26.88 4.81
N THR A 91 2.48 26.23 5.55
CA THR A 91 3.89 26.09 5.17
C THR A 91 4.03 25.25 3.90
N ALA A 92 3.34 24.11 3.82
CA ALA A 92 3.31 23.28 2.63
C ALA A 92 2.73 24.03 1.41
N TYR A 93 1.66 24.79 1.60
CA TYR A 93 1.06 25.61 0.54
C TYR A 93 2.05 26.68 0.04
N LYS A 94 2.72 27.40 0.94
CA LYS A 94 3.73 28.40 0.57
C LYS A 94 4.89 27.76 -0.21
N ALA A 95 5.39 26.62 0.25
CA ALA A 95 6.41 25.86 -0.47
C ALA A 95 5.94 25.45 -1.87
N GLY A 96 4.71 24.97 -1.99
CA GLY A 96 4.12 24.62 -3.29
C GLY A 96 4.03 25.81 -4.24
N VAL A 97 3.66 26.99 -3.74
CA VAL A 97 3.62 28.23 -4.55
C VAL A 97 5.02 28.64 -5.00
N VAL A 98 6.02 28.57 -4.12
CA VAL A 98 7.42 28.88 -4.49
C VAL A 98 7.92 27.93 -5.57
N ILE A 99 7.68 26.61 -5.43
CA ILE A 99 8.04 25.62 -6.44
C ILE A 99 7.32 25.91 -7.77
N ALA A 100 6.03 26.26 -7.74
CA ALA A 100 5.28 26.60 -8.95
C ALA A 100 5.88 27.81 -9.68
N LEU A 101 6.28 28.84 -8.95
CA LEU A 101 6.95 30.03 -9.53
C LEU A 101 8.31 29.64 -10.14
N LEU A 102 9.08 28.80 -9.48
CA LEU A 102 10.36 28.30 -10.02
C LEU A 102 10.18 27.49 -11.31
N LEU A 103 9.10 26.69 -11.41
CA LEU A 103 8.79 25.92 -12.62
C LEU A 103 8.35 26.80 -13.81
N ILE A 104 7.88 28.01 -13.59
CA ILE A 104 7.50 28.96 -14.65
C ILE A 104 8.74 29.55 -15.33
N ILE A 105 9.85 29.74 -14.60
CA ILE A 105 11.06 30.40 -15.12
C ILE A 105 11.59 29.71 -16.39
N PRO A 106 11.84 28.38 -16.41
CA PRO A 106 12.30 27.69 -17.62
C PRO A 106 11.31 27.81 -18.79
N VAL A 107 10.00 27.84 -18.51
CA VAL A 107 8.95 27.98 -19.52
C VAL A 107 9.06 29.33 -20.22
N VAL A 108 9.21 30.42 -19.44
CA VAL A 108 9.36 31.76 -19.97
C VAL A 108 10.65 31.92 -20.78
N ILE A 109 11.77 31.37 -20.26
CA ILE A 109 13.06 31.45 -20.97
C ILE A 109 12.96 30.71 -22.29
N THR A 110 12.40 29.50 -22.30
CA THR A 110 12.28 28.67 -23.51
C THR A 110 11.34 29.28 -24.53
N PHE A 111 10.28 29.99 -24.08
CA PHE A 111 9.41 30.74 -24.96
C PHE A 111 10.19 31.82 -25.72
N TRP A 112 10.93 32.66 -24.99
CA TRP A 112 11.72 33.74 -25.58
C TRP A 112 12.81 33.22 -26.52
N VAL A 113 13.51 32.14 -26.13
CA VAL A 113 14.53 31.51 -27.00
C VAL A 113 13.89 30.95 -28.26
N SER A 114 12.74 30.28 -28.15
CA SER A 114 12.04 29.67 -29.31
C SER A 114 11.55 30.77 -30.29
N VAL A 115 11.06 31.88 -29.77
CA VAL A 115 10.63 33.02 -30.61
C VAL A 115 11.83 33.70 -31.27
N SER A 116 12.91 33.94 -30.49
CA SER A 116 14.09 34.66 -31.00
C SER A 116 14.89 33.87 -32.02
N SER A 117 14.95 32.53 -31.88
CA SER A 117 15.71 31.65 -32.78
C SER A 117 15.00 31.30 -34.08
N GLY A 118 13.71 31.62 -34.21
CA GLY A 118 12.89 31.23 -35.35
C GLY A 118 12.73 29.70 -35.54
N GLY A 119 13.17 28.92 -34.58
CA GLY A 119 13.25 27.45 -34.65
C GLY A 119 11.93 26.69 -34.39
N GLY A 120 10.82 27.42 -34.29
CA GLY A 120 9.51 26.83 -33.98
C GLY A 120 9.26 26.60 -32.47
N LEU A 121 8.00 26.42 -32.10
CA LEU A 121 7.55 26.28 -30.71
C LEU A 121 7.54 24.83 -30.18
N GLY A 122 8.11 23.87 -30.91
CA GLY A 122 8.06 22.46 -30.50
C GLY A 122 8.73 22.20 -29.16
N VAL A 123 9.97 22.67 -28.99
CA VAL A 123 10.73 22.52 -27.74
C VAL A 123 10.02 23.23 -26.56
N PHE A 124 9.45 24.39 -26.82
CA PHE A 124 8.66 25.13 -25.82
C PHE A 124 7.47 24.29 -25.29
N TRP A 125 6.72 23.65 -26.19
CA TRP A 125 5.57 22.84 -25.80
C TRP A 125 5.98 21.59 -25.02
N VAL A 126 7.05 20.90 -25.43
CA VAL A 126 7.59 19.73 -24.71
C VAL A 126 8.04 20.13 -23.31
N LEU A 127 8.78 21.25 -23.18
CA LEU A 127 9.24 21.73 -21.89
C LEU A 127 8.06 22.15 -21.00
N THR A 128 7.07 22.85 -21.55
CA THR A 128 5.86 23.26 -20.82
C THR A 128 5.10 22.05 -20.27
N ALA A 129 4.92 21.01 -21.07
CA ALA A 129 4.30 19.76 -20.64
C ALA A 129 5.13 19.03 -19.58
N SER A 130 6.47 19.07 -19.68
CA SER A 130 7.38 18.51 -18.68
C SER A 130 7.32 19.26 -17.35
N MET A 131 7.22 20.60 -17.37
CA MET A 131 7.02 21.41 -16.17
C MET A 131 5.63 21.18 -15.54
N LEU A 132 4.60 20.95 -16.38
CA LEU A 132 3.28 20.52 -15.88
C LEU A 132 3.35 19.17 -15.17
N LEU A 133 4.10 18.20 -15.69
CA LEU A 133 4.33 16.92 -15.05
C LEU A 133 5.07 17.10 -13.70
N ALA A 134 6.13 17.88 -13.68
CA ALA A 134 6.85 18.22 -12.45
C ALA A 134 5.94 18.87 -11.42
N GLY A 135 5.10 19.83 -11.85
CA GLY A 135 4.09 20.48 -11.02
C GLY A 135 3.02 19.53 -10.50
N ALA A 136 2.58 18.57 -11.32
CA ALA A 136 1.62 17.55 -10.90
C ALA A 136 2.17 16.66 -9.76
N LEU A 137 3.47 16.37 -9.77
CA LEU A 137 4.11 15.52 -8.78
C LEU A 137 4.56 16.27 -7.52
N THR A 138 4.86 17.57 -7.62
CA THR A 138 5.40 18.37 -6.52
C THR A 138 4.41 19.39 -5.97
N VAL A 139 3.85 20.23 -6.82
CA VAL A 139 2.97 21.36 -6.41
C VAL A 139 1.59 20.84 -5.99
N VAL A 140 0.98 19.96 -6.77
CA VAL A 140 -0.39 19.47 -6.50
C VAL A 140 -0.51 18.77 -5.14
N PRO A 141 0.40 17.90 -4.68
CA PRO A 141 0.33 17.29 -3.35
C PRO A 141 0.45 18.31 -2.22
N LEU A 142 1.19 19.42 -2.43
CA LEU A 142 1.43 20.46 -1.43
C LEU A 142 0.28 21.47 -1.34
N THR A 143 -0.33 21.82 -2.46
CA THR A 143 -1.35 22.88 -2.55
C THR A 143 -2.77 22.36 -2.53
N SER A 144 -3.01 21.14 -3.02
CA SER A 144 -4.35 20.56 -3.14
C SER A 144 -4.94 20.17 -1.79
N GLY A 145 -6.26 20.39 -1.59
CA GLY A 145 -6.99 20.05 -0.37
C GLY A 145 -7.39 18.56 -0.35
N LYS A 146 -8.63 18.27 -0.78
CA LYS A 146 -9.18 16.90 -0.84
C LYS A 146 -8.68 16.17 -2.08
N ASN A 147 -8.46 14.84 -1.96
CA ASN A 147 -8.07 13.93 -3.07
C ASN A 147 -6.75 14.30 -3.78
N LYS A 148 -5.75 14.77 -3.02
CA LYS A 148 -4.43 15.18 -3.53
C LYS A 148 -3.82 14.16 -4.50
N LEU A 149 -3.76 12.89 -4.08
CA LEU A 149 -3.17 11.81 -4.86
C LEU A 149 -3.91 11.61 -6.20
N LEU A 150 -5.24 11.58 -6.18
CA LEU A 150 -6.03 11.39 -7.42
C LEU A 150 -5.79 12.53 -8.42
N ARG A 151 -5.79 13.79 -7.94
CA ARG A 151 -5.53 14.97 -8.79
C ARG A 151 -4.11 14.93 -9.36
N SER A 152 -3.10 14.61 -8.53
CA SER A 152 -1.72 14.50 -8.95
C SER A 152 -1.56 13.42 -10.05
N ILE A 153 -2.15 12.24 -9.86
CA ILE A 153 -2.11 11.16 -10.86
C ILE A 153 -2.77 11.58 -12.17
N LEU A 154 -3.98 12.15 -12.13
CA LEU A 154 -4.71 12.52 -13.34
C LEU A 154 -4.00 13.62 -14.13
N ILE A 155 -3.52 14.66 -13.45
CA ILE A 155 -2.76 15.76 -14.10
C ILE A 155 -1.42 15.21 -14.62
N GLY A 156 -0.75 14.32 -13.86
CA GLY A 156 0.49 13.68 -14.28
C GLY A 156 0.34 12.82 -15.53
N ILE A 157 -0.69 11.99 -15.60
CA ILE A 157 -1.00 11.18 -16.80
C ILE A 157 -1.28 12.11 -18.00
N PHE A 158 -2.09 13.15 -17.80
CA PHE A 158 -2.38 14.11 -18.85
C PHE A 158 -1.12 14.82 -19.35
N ALA A 159 -0.26 15.30 -18.45
CA ALA A 159 1.00 15.94 -18.80
C ALA A 159 1.95 15.00 -19.56
N LEU A 160 2.02 13.71 -19.14
CA LEU A 160 2.83 12.72 -19.83
C LEU A 160 2.35 12.48 -21.26
N LEU A 161 1.03 12.38 -21.46
CA LEU A 161 0.45 12.24 -22.81
C LEU A 161 0.70 13.47 -23.69
N LEU A 162 0.68 14.68 -23.10
CA LEU A 162 1.05 15.90 -23.81
C LEU A 162 2.52 15.89 -24.23
N ILE A 163 3.44 15.43 -23.37
CA ILE A 163 4.86 15.29 -23.73
C ILE A 163 4.98 14.36 -24.94
N MET A 164 4.36 13.18 -24.86
CA MET A 164 4.41 12.19 -25.96
C MET A 164 3.83 12.77 -27.26
N TYR A 165 2.72 13.49 -27.18
CA TYR A 165 2.10 14.14 -28.33
C TYR A 165 3.02 15.18 -28.97
N PHE A 166 3.60 16.07 -28.18
CA PHE A 166 4.47 17.12 -28.73
C PHE A 166 5.78 16.54 -29.27
N VAL A 167 6.36 15.54 -28.62
CA VAL A 167 7.55 14.83 -29.12
C VAL A 167 7.25 14.13 -30.45
N ASP A 168 6.11 13.46 -30.57
CA ASP A 168 5.66 12.83 -31.81
C ASP A 168 5.53 13.88 -32.93
N ARG A 169 4.90 15.03 -32.65
CA ARG A 169 4.74 16.11 -33.65
C ARG A 169 6.06 16.70 -34.08
N MET A 170 7.06 16.79 -33.21
CA MET A 170 8.42 17.26 -33.55
C MET A 170 9.16 16.25 -34.44
N ASN A 171 8.88 14.97 -34.33
CA ASN A 171 9.52 13.90 -35.10
C ASN A 171 8.78 13.53 -36.39
N GLY A 172 7.83 14.35 -36.81
CA GLY A 172 7.08 14.14 -38.07
C GLY A 172 5.65 13.64 -37.87
N GLY A 173 5.30 13.20 -36.64
CA GLY A 173 3.94 12.75 -36.26
C GLY A 173 3.57 11.36 -36.78
N GLY A 174 2.52 10.80 -36.22
CA GLY A 174 1.93 9.51 -36.62
C GLY A 174 2.22 8.34 -35.68
N GLU A 175 3.15 8.48 -34.76
CA GLU A 175 3.53 7.43 -33.82
C GLU A 175 2.90 7.61 -32.41
N PHE A 176 2.12 8.66 -32.21
CA PHE A 176 1.55 9.00 -30.89
C PHE A 176 0.75 7.83 -30.28
N ILE A 177 -0.11 7.17 -31.07
CA ILE A 177 -0.94 6.06 -30.58
C ILE A 177 -0.06 4.85 -30.22
N PHE A 178 0.97 4.59 -31.04
CA PHE A 178 1.90 3.49 -30.80
C PHE A 178 2.61 3.59 -29.45
N TRP A 179 3.02 4.79 -29.02
CA TRP A 179 3.69 5.01 -27.75
C TRP A 179 2.71 5.22 -26.59
N SER A 180 1.58 5.90 -26.82
CA SER A 180 0.65 6.27 -25.75
C SER A 180 -0.15 5.07 -25.22
N VAL A 181 -0.58 4.14 -26.05
CA VAL A 181 -1.41 2.99 -25.65
C VAL A 181 -0.67 2.07 -24.67
N PRO A 182 0.57 1.59 -24.94
CA PRO A 182 1.32 0.80 -23.97
C PRO A 182 1.62 1.55 -22.68
N THR A 183 1.89 2.86 -22.80
CA THR A 183 2.15 3.72 -21.62
C THR A 183 0.92 3.85 -20.73
N ILE A 184 -0.26 4.09 -21.32
CA ILE A 184 -1.53 4.14 -20.58
C ILE A 184 -1.82 2.78 -19.94
N PHE A 185 -1.58 1.69 -20.64
CA PHE A 185 -1.73 0.34 -20.08
C PHE A 185 -0.87 0.15 -18.82
N GLY A 186 0.45 0.44 -18.92
CA GLY A 186 1.35 0.32 -17.77
C GLY A 186 0.93 1.19 -16.57
N LEU A 187 0.51 2.44 -16.83
CA LEU A 187 -0.01 3.34 -15.81
C LEU A 187 -1.34 2.85 -15.23
N SER A 188 -2.21 2.27 -16.07
CA SER A 188 -3.51 1.72 -15.67
C SER A 188 -3.33 0.59 -14.66
N VAL A 189 -2.48 -0.38 -14.94
CA VAL A 189 -2.21 -1.52 -14.03
C VAL A 189 -1.83 -1.03 -12.63
N VAL A 190 -1.07 0.06 -12.53
CA VAL A 190 -0.62 0.61 -11.23
C VAL A 190 -1.67 1.51 -10.58
N PHE A 191 -2.21 2.46 -11.33
CA PHE A 191 -3.01 3.54 -10.76
C PHE A 191 -4.51 3.29 -10.77
N PHE A 192 -5.04 2.50 -11.71
CA PHE A 192 -6.47 2.26 -11.82
C PHE A 192 -7.06 1.56 -10.58
N PRO A 193 -6.40 0.55 -9.96
CA PRO A 193 -6.87 -0.03 -8.69
C PRO A 193 -6.97 1.00 -7.56
N ILE A 194 -6.01 1.95 -7.50
CA ILE A 194 -5.97 3.01 -6.48
C ILE A 194 -7.12 3.99 -6.70
N ILE A 195 -7.37 4.36 -7.96
CA ILE A 195 -8.46 5.25 -8.36
C ILE A 195 -9.81 4.60 -8.04
N MET A 196 -10.00 3.33 -8.42
CA MET A 196 -11.23 2.58 -8.20
C MET A 196 -11.60 2.42 -6.72
N ARG A 197 -10.62 2.36 -5.81
CA ARG A 197 -10.88 2.37 -4.36
C ARG A 197 -11.57 3.64 -3.89
N LYS A 198 -11.25 4.79 -4.49
CA LYS A 198 -11.76 6.12 -4.09
C LYS A 198 -13.05 6.52 -4.80
N ILE A 199 -13.37 5.91 -5.93
CA ILE A 199 -14.62 6.19 -6.66
C ILE A 199 -15.79 5.52 -5.95
N LYS A 200 -16.87 6.28 -5.72
CA LYS A 200 -18.15 5.77 -5.25
C LYS A 200 -18.93 5.25 -6.45
N LEU A 201 -19.02 3.93 -6.57
CA LEU A 201 -19.85 3.27 -7.59
C LEU A 201 -21.28 3.06 -7.08
N PRO A 202 -22.26 2.90 -7.98
CA PRO A 202 -23.61 2.43 -7.63
C PRO A 202 -23.57 1.13 -6.82
N VAL A 203 -24.56 0.93 -5.95
CA VAL A 203 -24.61 -0.21 -5.01
C VAL A 203 -24.40 -1.56 -5.72
N ALA A 204 -24.99 -1.73 -6.91
CA ALA A 204 -24.86 -2.96 -7.71
C ALA A 204 -23.43 -3.27 -8.18
N LEU A 205 -22.53 -2.27 -8.25
CA LEU A 205 -21.14 -2.40 -8.74
C LEU A 205 -20.11 -2.19 -7.64
N SER A 206 -20.52 -1.79 -6.44
CA SER A 206 -19.60 -1.47 -5.33
C SER A 206 -18.68 -2.64 -4.96
N ASP A 207 -19.22 -3.87 -4.95
CA ASP A 207 -18.47 -5.08 -4.63
C ASP A 207 -17.68 -5.65 -5.81
N LYS A 208 -17.92 -5.14 -7.02
CA LYS A 208 -17.30 -5.63 -8.26
C LYS A 208 -16.10 -4.80 -8.73
N LYS A 209 -15.60 -3.87 -7.90
CA LYS A 209 -14.47 -2.99 -8.26
C LYS A 209 -13.25 -3.73 -8.75
N ALA A 210 -12.87 -4.83 -8.08
CA ALA A 210 -11.74 -5.65 -8.49
C ALA A 210 -11.97 -6.35 -9.84
N LEU A 211 -13.20 -6.82 -10.08
CA LEU A 211 -13.58 -7.42 -11.36
C LEU A 211 -13.51 -6.40 -12.50
N ILE A 212 -14.02 -5.18 -12.26
CA ILE A 212 -13.96 -4.08 -13.24
C ILE A 212 -12.51 -3.74 -13.57
N THR A 213 -11.62 -3.71 -12.56
CA THR A 213 -10.19 -3.48 -12.77
C THR A 213 -9.57 -4.58 -13.64
N MET A 214 -9.84 -5.83 -13.34
CA MET A 214 -9.33 -6.97 -14.12
C MET A 214 -9.80 -6.94 -15.58
N ILE A 215 -11.08 -6.64 -15.82
CA ILE A 215 -11.61 -6.51 -17.18
C ILE A 215 -10.94 -5.35 -17.90
N TRP A 216 -10.82 -4.19 -17.24
CA TRP A 216 -10.20 -3.00 -17.79
C TRP A 216 -8.75 -3.25 -18.21
N ASP A 217 -7.93 -3.82 -17.34
CA ASP A 217 -6.53 -4.09 -17.63
C ASP A 217 -6.37 -5.15 -18.73
N THR A 218 -7.26 -6.15 -18.75
CA THR A 218 -7.29 -7.15 -19.84
C THR A 218 -7.62 -6.51 -21.19
N MET A 219 -8.60 -5.59 -21.25
CA MET A 219 -8.92 -4.86 -22.48
C MET A 219 -7.73 -4.01 -22.98
N TRP A 220 -7.05 -3.30 -22.07
CA TRP A 220 -5.86 -2.52 -22.42
C TRP A 220 -4.69 -3.38 -22.89
N LEU A 221 -4.50 -4.58 -22.33
CA LEU A 221 -3.50 -5.54 -22.80
C LEU A 221 -3.73 -5.90 -24.27
N TYR A 222 -4.95 -6.32 -24.61
CA TYR A 222 -5.28 -6.68 -25.99
C TYR A 222 -5.19 -5.50 -26.95
N LEU A 223 -5.62 -4.32 -26.53
CA LEU A 223 -5.47 -3.09 -27.31
C LEU A 223 -3.99 -2.78 -27.58
N THR A 224 -3.12 -2.97 -26.57
CA THR A 224 -1.67 -2.78 -26.70
C THR A 224 -1.07 -3.73 -27.72
N ILE A 225 -1.40 -5.02 -27.66
CA ILE A 225 -0.93 -6.02 -28.63
C ILE A 225 -1.41 -5.65 -30.05
N TYR A 226 -2.69 -5.28 -30.18
CA TYR A 226 -3.25 -4.86 -31.46
C TYR A 226 -2.48 -3.67 -32.05
N VAL A 227 -2.27 -2.61 -31.28
CA VAL A 227 -1.58 -1.39 -31.74
C VAL A 227 -0.14 -1.66 -32.16
N ILE A 228 0.60 -2.45 -31.37
CA ILE A 228 1.99 -2.80 -31.67
C ILE A 228 2.08 -3.63 -32.94
N CYS A 229 1.32 -4.71 -33.05
CA CYS A 229 1.38 -5.60 -34.20
C CYS A 229 0.80 -4.98 -35.47
N ASN A 230 -0.27 -4.18 -35.37
CA ASN A 230 -0.85 -3.46 -36.48
C ASN A 230 0.14 -2.44 -37.09
N ARG A 231 0.96 -1.79 -36.24
CA ARG A 231 1.98 -0.84 -36.73
C ARG A 231 3.11 -1.52 -37.44
N SER A 232 3.53 -2.71 -37.03
CA SER A 232 4.57 -3.52 -37.70
C SER A 232 4.06 -4.27 -38.91
N GLY A 233 2.75 -4.33 -39.17
CA GLY A 233 2.13 -5.12 -40.22
C GLY A 233 2.22 -6.64 -39.97
N ASP A 234 2.60 -7.07 -38.77
CA ASP A 234 2.81 -8.47 -38.42
C ASP A 234 1.50 -9.12 -37.98
N VAL A 235 0.77 -9.66 -38.92
CA VAL A 235 -0.52 -10.36 -38.70
C VAL A 235 -0.32 -11.68 -37.93
N GLU A 236 0.76 -12.42 -38.24
CA GLU A 236 1.06 -13.68 -37.55
C GLU A 236 1.50 -13.44 -36.12
N GLY A 237 2.36 -12.45 -35.88
CA GLY A 237 2.73 -12.01 -34.54
C GLY A 237 1.53 -11.51 -33.74
N MET A 238 0.59 -10.81 -34.37
CA MET A 238 -0.66 -10.40 -33.71
C MET A 238 -1.49 -11.61 -33.24
N ARG A 239 -1.68 -12.59 -34.12
CA ARG A 239 -2.41 -13.83 -33.81
C ARG A 239 -1.73 -14.58 -32.65
N ALA A 240 -0.41 -14.79 -32.77
CA ALA A 240 0.38 -15.44 -31.72
C ALA A 240 0.33 -14.66 -30.39
N GLY A 241 0.47 -13.33 -30.45
CA GLY A 241 0.38 -12.46 -29.28
C GLY A 241 -0.96 -12.55 -28.57
N PHE A 242 -2.07 -12.59 -29.31
CA PHE A 242 -3.40 -12.78 -28.71
C PHE A 242 -3.55 -14.17 -28.07
N ILE A 243 -3.07 -15.22 -28.71
CA ILE A 243 -3.14 -16.59 -28.17
C ILE A 243 -2.30 -16.69 -26.88
N VAL A 244 -1.04 -16.28 -26.94
CA VAL A 244 -0.13 -16.34 -25.79
C VAL A 244 -0.67 -15.51 -24.64
N SER A 245 -1.12 -14.28 -24.91
CA SER A 245 -1.69 -13.44 -23.86
C SER A 245 -2.99 -14.02 -23.27
N ALA A 246 -3.84 -14.66 -24.07
CA ALA A 246 -5.05 -15.32 -23.61
C ALA A 246 -4.72 -16.49 -22.66
N VAL A 247 -3.76 -17.33 -23.03
CA VAL A 247 -3.29 -18.43 -22.19
C VAL A 247 -2.69 -17.87 -20.91
N MET A 248 -1.80 -16.87 -20.96
CA MET A 248 -1.18 -16.27 -19.77
C MET A 248 -2.21 -15.61 -18.86
N MET A 249 -3.15 -14.85 -19.42
CA MET A 249 -4.21 -14.20 -18.64
C MET A 249 -5.20 -15.20 -18.06
N SER A 250 -5.41 -16.37 -18.67
CA SER A 250 -6.31 -17.40 -18.11
C SER A 250 -5.88 -17.82 -16.70
N GLY A 251 -4.59 -18.02 -16.46
CA GLY A 251 -4.05 -18.33 -15.12
C GLY A 251 -4.30 -17.21 -14.12
N VAL A 252 -4.05 -15.96 -14.53
CA VAL A 252 -4.32 -14.78 -13.69
C VAL A 252 -5.80 -14.68 -13.34
N TRP A 253 -6.70 -14.90 -14.31
CA TRP A 253 -8.13 -14.89 -14.10
C TRP A 253 -8.60 -16.01 -13.18
N ILE A 254 -8.08 -17.24 -13.33
CA ILE A 254 -8.44 -18.36 -12.46
C ILE A 254 -8.03 -18.06 -11.01
N VAL A 255 -6.79 -17.58 -10.80
CA VAL A 255 -6.30 -17.20 -9.46
C VAL A 255 -7.15 -16.07 -8.87
N PHE A 256 -7.48 -15.05 -9.66
CA PHE A 256 -8.36 -13.96 -9.23
C PHE A 256 -9.73 -14.47 -8.78
N LEU A 257 -10.36 -15.35 -9.56
CA LEU A 257 -11.67 -15.93 -9.25
C LEU A 257 -11.62 -16.75 -7.96
N ILE A 258 -10.58 -17.57 -7.77
CA ILE A 258 -10.38 -18.37 -6.55
C ILE A 258 -10.25 -17.44 -5.33
N ILE A 259 -9.37 -16.44 -5.40
CA ILE A 259 -9.14 -15.52 -4.27
C ILE A 259 -10.41 -14.74 -3.93
N ARG A 260 -11.14 -14.28 -4.93
CA ARG A 260 -12.27 -13.35 -4.73
C ARG A 260 -13.57 -14.07 -4.39
N TYR A 261 -13.89 -15.16 -5.06
CA TYR A 261 -15.22 -15.77 -5.00
C TYR A 261 -15.28 -17.09 -4.23
N LEU A 262 -14.16 -17.78 -4.02
CA LEU A 262 -14.16 -19.02 -3.25
C LEU A 262 -14.34 -18.68 -1.75
N LYS A 263 -15.45 -19.12 -1.16
CA LYS A 263 -15.78 -18.91 0.26
C LYS A 263 -15.17 -19.99 1.13
N THR A 264 -13.86 -19.92 1.36
CA THR A 264 -13.13 -20.85 2.23
C THR A 264 -12.12 -20.13 3.11
N ASN A 265 -11.50 -20.88 4.06
CA ASN A 265 -10.41 -20.38 4.90
C ASN A 265 -9.22 -19.91 4.04
N GLY A 266 -8.52 -18.85 4.47
CA GLY A 266 -7.36 -18.29 3.77
C GLY A 266 -6.26 -19.30 3.47
N TRP A 267 -5.98 -20.22 4.38
CA TRP A 267 -5.02 -21.32 4.18
C TRP A 267 -5.43 -22.28 3.07
N ILE A 268 -6.70 -22.69 3.03
CA ILE A 268 -7.22 -23.55 1.97
C ILE A 268 -7.17 -22.83 0.63
N LYS A 269 -7.53 -21.54 0.57
CA LYS A 269 -7.38 -20.73 -0.65
C LYS A 269 -5.95 -20.70 -1.14
N ALA A 270 -4.99 -20.45 -0.23
CA ALA A 270 -3.57 -20.42 -0.57
C ALA A 270 -3.13 -21.76 -1.16
N GLY A 271 -3.55 -22.87 -0.57
CA GLY A 271 -3.25 -24.19 -1.09
C GLY A 271 -3.81 -24.43 -2.50
N ILE A 272 -5.08 -24.11 -2.73
CA ILE A 272 -5.71 -24.26 -4.05
C ILE A 272 -5.02 -23.36 -5.08
N VAL A 273 -4.74 -22.09 -4.75
CA VAL A 273 -4.01 -21.17 -5.63
C VAL A 273 -2.64 -21.71 -5.98
N THR A 274 -1.89 -22.22 -5.00
CA THR A 274 -0.55 -22.81 -5.23
C THR A 274 -0.62 -24.02 -6.18
N ALA A 275 -1.57 -24.94 -5.97
CA ALA A 275 -1.78 -26.08 -6.85
C ALA A 275 -2.11 -25.64 -8.29
N VAL A 276 -3.11 -24.76 -8.43
CA VAL A 276 -3.57 -24.29 -9.75
C VAL A 276 -2.46 -23.54 -10.47
N THR A 277 -1.71 -22.68 -9.76
CA THR A 277 -0.59 -21.92 -10.37
C THR A 277 0.54 -22.85 -10.81
N GLY A 278 0.88 -23.88 -10.01
CA GLY A 278 1.90 -24.85 -10.36
C GLY A 278 1.52 -25.68 -11.60
N ILE A 279 0.29 -26.18 -11.65
CA ILE A 279 -0.23 -26.92 -12.81
C ILE A 279 -0.27 -26.02 -14.04
N TRP A 280 -0.83 -24.82 -13.89
CA TRP A 280 -0.91 -23.87 -14.99
C TRP A 280 0.47 -23.51 -15.55
N PHE A 281 1.45 -23.22 -14.67
CA PHE A 281 2.81 -22.89 -15.07
C PHE A 281 3.49 -24.03 -15.84
N ALA A 282 3.26 -25.28 -15.44
CA ALA A 282 3.85 -26.44 -16.09
C ALA A 282 3.30 -26.70 -17.50
N PHE A 283 2.02 -26.38 -17.73
CA PHE A 283 1.33 -26.70 -19.00
C PHE A 283 1.03 -25.50 -19.88
N ALA A 284 1.19 -24.25 -19.41
CA ALA A 284 0.86 -23.04 -20.16
C ALA A 284 1.64 -22.96 -21.48
N ASN A 285 2.92 -23.35 -21.47
CA ASN A 285 3.75 -23.38 -22.68
C ASN A 285 3.22 -24.39 -23.71
N ASP A 286 2.84 -25.59 -23.26
CA ASP A 286 2.35 -26.65 -24.15
C ASP A 286 1.01 -26.23 -24.79
N VAL A 287 0.16 -25.56 -24.02
CA VAL A 287 -1.09 -24.97 -24.51
C VAL A 287 -0.82 -23.85 -25.53
N CYS A 288 0.16 -22.97 -25.29
CA CYS A 288 0.58 -21.97 -26.26
C CYS A 288 1.04 -22.61 -27.57
N VAL A 289 1.96 -23.58 -27.52
CA VAL A 289 2.48 -24.29 -28.69
C VAL A 289 1.35 -25.02 -29.45
N PHE A 290 0.42 -25.63 -28.73
CA PHE A 290 -0.73 -26.28 -29.37
C PHE A 290 -1.59 -25.30 -30.18
N PHE A 291 -1.86 -24.12 -29.69
CA PHE A 291 -2.70 -23.13 -30.39
C PHE A 291 -1.94 -22.30 -31.44
N THR A 292 -0.62 -22.11 -31.29
CA THR A 292 0.18 -21.34 -32.24
C THR A 292 0.73 -22.21 -33.39
N GLU A 293 1.24 -23.41 -33.08
CA GLU A 293 1.93 -24.29 -34.02
C GLU A 293 1.16 -25.53 -34.41
N HIS A 294 -0.03 -25.78 -33.78
CA HIS A 294 -0.84 -26.97 -33.92
C HIS A 294 -0.10 -28.30 -33.59
N LYS A 295 0.99 -28.22 -32.83
CA LYS A 295 1.77 -29.35 -32.38
C LYS A 295 1.31 -29.84 -31.02
N LYS A 296 1.09 -31.15 -30.89
CA LYS A 296 0.85 -31.77 -29.58
C LYS A 296 2.19 -32.11 -28.95
N GLN A 297 2.67 -31.28 -28.08
CA GLN A 297 3.91 -31.48 -27.34
C GLN A 297 3.60 -31.42 -25.84
N LEU A 298 4.17 -32.35 -25.08
CA LEU A 298 4.15 -32.32 -23.61
C LEU A 298 5.57 -32.09 -23.12
N THR A 299 5.89 -30.89 -22.71
CA THR A 299 7.24 -30.54 -22.24
C THR A 299 7.71 -31.43 -21.11
N ILE A 300 6.81 -31.85 -20.20
CA ILE A 300 7.13 -32.76 -19.08
C ILE A 300 7.64 -34.13 -19.54
N SER A 301 7.33 -34.57 -20.76
CA SER A 301 7.83 -35.87 -21.27
C SER A 301 9.34 -35.89 -21.53
N PHE A 302 9.99 -34.71 -21.56
CA PHE A 302 11.44 -34.56 -21.76
C PHE A 302 12.21 -34.43 -20.44
N VAL A 303 11.64 -34.79 -19.30
CA VAL A 303 12.31 -34.72 -17.98
C VAL A 303 13.50 -35.65 -17.96
N ASP A 304 14.67 -35.07 -17.82
CA ASP A 304 15.94 -35.75 -17.59
C ASP A 304 16.80 -34.88 -16.64
N PHE A 305 16.84 -35.25 -15.38
CA PHE A 305 17.63 -34.51 -14.36
C PHE A 305 19.14 -34.66 -14.52
N SER A 306 19.60 -35.53 -15.42
CA SER A 306 21.03 -35.67 -15.74
C SER A 306 21.47 -34.66 -16.79
N ASP A 307 20.55 -34.19 -17.64
CA ASP A 307 20.84 -33.24 -18.70
C ASP A 307 20.29 -31.85 -18.37
N TRP A 308 21.21 -30.93 -18.05
CA TRP A 308 20.95 -29.51 -17.81
C TRP A 308 21.51 -28.62 -18.93
N LYS A 309 21.88 -29.19 -20.08
CA LYS A 309 22.41 -28.46 -21.22
C LYS A 309 21.38 -28.30 -22.35
N ASN A 310 20.55 -29.31 -22.52
CA ASN A 310 19.49 -29.28 -23.51
C ASN A 310 18.32 -28.43 -23.00
N VAL A 311 17.95 -27.38 -23.75
CA VAL A 311 16.88 -26.46 -23.38
C VAL A 311 15.55 -27.15 -23.11
N SER A 312 15.20 -28.18 -23.89
CA SER A 312 13.97 -28.95 -23.69
C SER A 312 13.96 -29.69 -22.34
N CYS A 313 15.10 -30.33 -22.00
CA CYS A 313 15.26 -31.04 -20.73
C CYS A 313 15.27 -30.04 -19.54
N VAL A 314 15.97 -28.90 -19.67
CA VAL A 314 16.01 -27.86 -18.64
C VAL A 314 14.60 -27.34 -18.33
N ASN A 315 13.81 -27.00 -19.34
CA ASN A 315 12.44 -26.55 -19.15
C ASN A 315 11.57 -27.62 -18.47
N ALA A 316 11.67 -28.88 -18.94
CA ALA A 316 10.95 -30.02 -18.38
C ALA A 316 11.31 -30.27 -16.90
N ASN A 317 12.62 -30.23 -16.58
CA ASN A 317 13.13 -30.39 -15.23
C ASN A 317 12.61 -29.29 -14.29
N ILE A 318 12.64 -28.02 -14.73
CA ILE A 318 12.11 -26.89 -13.96
C ILE A 318 10.61 -27.06 -13.73
N TYR A 319 9.84 -27.43 -14.76
CA TYR A 319 8.39 -27.62 -14.60
C TYR A 319 8.06 -28.76 -13.66
N MET A 320 8.81 -29.85 -13.70
CA MET A 320 8.65 -30.97 -12.78
C MET A 320 8.99 -30.57 -11.34
N ILE A 321 10.08 -29.83 -11.11
CA ILE A 321 10.44 -29.33 -9.78
C ILE A 321 9.34 -28.40 -9.23
N VAL A 322 8.83 -27.47 -10.04
CA VAL A 322 7.74 -26.57 -9.65
C VAL A 322 6.48 -27.36 -9.29
N LEU A 323 6.13 -28.39 -10.05
CA LEU A 323 4.99 -29.24 -9.74
C LEU A 323 5.16 -29.98 -8.41
N ILE A 324 6.33 -30.57 -8.17
CA ILE A 324 6.61 -31.30 -6.93
C ILE A 324 6.55 -30.35 -5.72
N ILE A 325 7.32 -29.26 -5.76
CA ILE A 325 7.37 -28.30 -4.66
C ILE A 325 6.00 -27.65 -4.45
N GLY A 326 5.33 -27.26 -5.55
CA GLY A 326 3.99 -26.67 -5.51
C GLY A 326 2.94 -27.62 -4.93
N SER A 327 3.01 -28.90 -5.25
CA SER A 327 2.09 -29.93 -4.70
C SER A 327 2.31 -30.13 -3.21
N ILE A 328 3.57 -30.21 -2.76
CA ILE A 328 3.92 -30.33 -1.33
C ILE A 328 3.45 -29.09 -0.57
N ALA A 329 3.77 -27.89 -1.05
CA ALA A 329 3.35 -26.64 -0.43
C ALA A 329 1.81 -26.51 -0.38
N SER A 330 1.12 -26.85 -1.47
CA SER A 330 -0.33 -26.87 -1.53
C SER A 330 -0.93 -27.80 -0.49
N ALA A 331 -0.42 -29.03 -0.38
CA ALA A 331 -0.87 -30.01 0.61
C ALA A 331 -0.69 -29.48 2.05
N LEU A 332 0.46 -28.89 2.36
CA LEU A 332 0.74 -28.29 3.67
C LEU A 332 -0.23 -27.15 3.99
N PHE A 333 -0.50 -26.26 3.05
CA PHE A 333 -1.47 -25.18 3.25
C PHE A 333 -2.89 -25.71 3.47
N ILE A 334 -3.32 -26.72 2.70
CA ILE A 334 -4.65 -27.31 2.85
C ILE A 334 -4.78 -28.02 4.21
N ILE A 335 -3.78 -28.81 4.61
CA ILE A 335 -3.76 -29.51 5.91
C ILE A 335 -3.86 -28.49 7.06
N ASN A 336 -3.02 -27.45 7.05
CA ASN A 336 -3.07 -26.39 8.06
C ASN A 336 -4.43 -25.67 8.09
N GLY A 337 -5.03 -25.45 6.93
CA GLY A 337 -6.36 -24.85 6.82
C GLY A 337 -7.47 -25.74 7.40
N CYS A 338 -7.38 -27.05 7.20
CA CYS A 338 -8.31 -28.04 7.75
C CYS A 338 -8.16 -28.17 9.28
N LEU A 339 -6.93 -28.22 9.79
CA LEU A 339 -6.65 -28.27 11.23
C LEU A 339 -7.18 -27.03 11.96
N LYS A 340 -6.91 -25.85 11.42
CA LYS A 340 -7.41 -24.60 12.02
C LYS A 340 -8.94 -24.55 12.05
N ARG A 341 -9.61 -24.99 10.99
CA ARG A 341 -11.08 -25.08 10.94
C ARG A 341 -11.66 -26.04 11.97
N LYS A 342 -10.92 -27.12 12.31
CA LYS A 342 -11.33 -28.09 13.34
C LYS A 342 -11.23 -27.51 14.74
N ASN A 343 -10.23 -26.65 15.00
CA ASN A 343 -10.02 -26.03 16.31
C ASN A 343 -10.95 -24.82 16.57
N GLU A 344 -11.59 -24.27 15.54
CA GLU A 344 -12.54 -23.15 15.63
C GLU A 344 -14.02 -23.64 15.75
N LYS A 345 -14.26 -24.96 15.63
CA LYS A 345 -15.57 -25.59 15.90
C LYS A 345 -15.62 -26.21 17.29
#